data_aaa8d763ce11634fa9fdad18d7c34fbb
#
_entry.id   aaa8d763ce11634fa9fdad18d7c34fbb
#
_cell.length_a   1.000
_cell.length_b   1.000
_cell.length_c   1.000
_cell.angle_alpha   90.00
_cell.angle_beta   90.00
_cell.angle_gamma   90.00
#
_symmetry.space_group_name_H-M   'P 1'
#
loop_
_entity.id
_entity.type
_entity.pdbx_description
1 polymer ?
#
loop_
_entity_poly.entity_id
_entity_poly.type
_entity_poly.pdbx_seq_one_letter_code
_entity_poly.pdbx_strand_id
1 'polypeptide(L)'
;MLFYLLLLAAGLLILLPALNFLSYRIMGGIIRNRQERWDLNICCGKTDGGGVNVDIVQHAEVPNLIVVDDIYHLPFSTNQFEHTLCSHTIEHVEDPKAFYEELRRVSRDVTLVVPPLWDLSAVCNVFEHRWLFLTFRKEHHSLPHYVVLPFSQFFQERLGQKIRA
;
A
#
# COMPACT_ATOMS: atom_id res chain seq x y z
N MET A 1 7.02 33.37 22.50
CA MET A 1 6.34 32.88 21.28
C MET A 1 7.31 32.10 20.38
N LEU A 2 8.39 32.68 19.88
CA LEU A 2 9.36 32.00 18.99
C LEU A 2 9.94 30.69 19.60
N PHE A 3 10.32 30.73 20.88
CA PHE A 3 10.86 29.57 21.59
C PHE A 3 9.89 28.37 21.59
N TYR A 4 8.59 28.59 21.84
CA TYR A 4 7.58 27.52 21.80
C TYR A 4 7.33 27.00 20.39
N LEU A 5 7.40 27.87 19.39
CA LEU A 5 7.31 27.42 17.98
C LEU A 5 8.50 26.56 17.58
N LEU A 6 9.70 26.91 18.03
CA LEU A 6 10.90 26.10 17.79
C LEU A 6 10.82 24.74 18.49
N LEU A 7 10.33 24.69 19.74
CA LEU A 7 10.12 23.44 20.45
C LEU A 7 9.07 22.55 19.76
N LEU A 8 7.97 23.15 19.30
CA LEU A 8 6.94 22.43 18.55
C LEU A 8 7.51 21.87 17.25
N ALA A 9 8.24 22.68 16.48
CA ALA A 9 8.88 22.25 15.24
C ALA A 9 9.88 21.11 15.47
N ALA A 10 10.72 21.22 16.50
CA ALA A 10 11.67 20.16 16.88
C ALA A 10 10.94 18.88 17.31
N GLY A 11 9.85 19.01 18.07
CA GLY A 11 9.00 17.86 18.44
C GLY A 11 8.41 17.15 17.22
N LEU A 12 7.89 17.91 16.25
CA LEU A 12 7.34 17.34 15.01
C LEU A 12 8.43 16.67 14.15
N LEU A 13 9.62 17.25 14.06
CA LEU A 13 10.75 16.68 13.33
C LEU A 13 11.20 15.32 13.88
N ILE A 14 10.94 15.03 15.15
CA ILE A 14 11.23 13.74 15.78
C ILE A 14 10.02 12.81 15.69
N LEU A 15 8.83 13.33 15.99
CA LEU A 15 7.61 12.53 16.08
C LEU A 15 7.21 11.93 14.72
N LEU A 16 7.23 12.71 13.64
CA LEU A 16 6.82 12.21 12.31
C LEU A 16 7.67 11.04 11.82
N PRO A 17 9.02 11.12 11.85
CA PRO A 17 9.86 9.97 11.50
C PRO A 17 9.67 8.77 12.44
N ALA A 18 9.46 9.02 13.73
CA ALA A 18 9.22 7.94 14.70
C ALA A 18 7.90 7.18 14.41
N LEU A 19 6.83 7.91 14.11
CA LEU A 19 5.54 7.30 13.72
C LEU A 19 5.67 6.53 12.40
N ASN A 20 6.35 7.10 11.41
CA ASN A 20 6.61 6.43 10.15
C ASN A 20 7.44 5.15 10.36
N PHE A 21 8.51 5.21 11.14
CA PHE A 21 9.31 4.04 11.50
C PHE A 21 8.46 2.95 12.19
N LEU A 22 7.61 3.34 13.15
CA LEU A 22 6.68 2.42 13.82
C LEU A 22 5.72 1.78 12.81
N SER A 23 5.17 2.55 11.88
CA SER A 23 4.31 2.08 10.81
C SER A 23 4.99 1.00 9.95
N TYR A 24 6.25 1.23 9.53
CA TYR A 24 7.03 0.23 8.79
C TYR A 24 7.36 -1.02 9.62
N ARG A 25 7.62 -0.86 10.93
CA ARG A 25 7.83 -2.01 11.83
C ARG A 25 6.59 -2.88 11.94
N ILE A 26 5.40 -2.28 12.05
CA ILE A 26 4.12 -2.99 12.10
C ILE A 26 3.89 -3.72 10.76
N MET A 27 4.06 -3.02 9.63
CA MET A 27 3.96 -3.62 8.30
C MET A 27 4.87 -4.84 8.15
N GLY A 28 6.16 -4.69 8.48
CA GLY A 28 7.11 -5.80 8.42
C GLY A 28 6.75 -6.96 9.35
N GLY A 29 6.05 -6.70 10.47
CA GLY A 29 5.48 -7.72 11.33
C GLY A 29 4.34 -8.48 10.65
N ILE A 30 3.40 -7.77 10.03
CA ILE A 30 2.26 -8.36 9.30
C ILE A 30 2.78 -9.28 8.17
N ILE A 31 3.69 -8.77 7.35
CA ILE A 31 4.23 -9.52 6.21
C ILE A 31 4.96 -10.78 6.70
N ARG A 32 5.90 -10.67 7.63
CA ARG A 32 6.73 -11.79 8.08
C ARG A 32 5.97 -12.83 8.89
N ASN A 33 5.06 -12.40 9.78
CA ASN A 33 4.31 -13.33 10.63
C ASN A 33 3.34 -14.20 9.84
N ARG A 34 3.02 -13.82 8.60
CA ARG A 34 2.08 -14.52 7.74
C ARG A 34 2.71 -14.95 6.40
N GLN A 35 4.02 -14.86 6.25
CA GLN A 35 4.73 -15.14 4.99
C GLN A 35 4.40 -16.52 4.41
N GLU A 36 4.26 -17.55 5.24
CA GLU A 36 3.86 -18.90 4.81
C GLU A 36 2.38 -19.01 4.38
N ARG A 37 1.59 -17.94 4.57
CA ARG A 37 0.15 -17.90 4.28
C ARG A 37 -0.22 -17.06 3.07
N TRP A 38 0.74 -16.33 2.50
CA TRP A 38 0.47 -15.52 1.32
C TRP A 38 0.64 -16.37 0.07
N ASP A 39 -0.50 -16.81 -0.52
CA ASP A 39 -0.47 -17.53 -1.79
C ASP A 39 -0.21 -16.57 -2.95
N LEU A 40 -0.70 -15.32 -2.82
CA LEU A 40 -0.48 -14.24 -3.77
C LEU A 40 -0.03 -12.98 -3.04
N ASN A 41 1.02 -12.35 -3.54
CA ASN A 41 1.50 -11.03 -3.11
C ASN A 41 1.45 -10.09 -4.31
N ILE A 42 0.47 -9.18 -4.34
CA ILE A 42 0.21 -8.30 -5.48
C ILE A 42 0.91 -6.96 -5.34
N CYS A 43 1.49 -6.45 -6.44
CA CYS A 43 2.35 -5.27 -6.48
C CYS A 43 3.46 -5.38 -5.43
N CYS A 44 4.18 -6.48 -5.53
CA CYS A 44 5.12 -6.94 -4.50
C CYS A 44 6.34 -6.03 -4.34
N GLY A 45 6.67 -5.19 -5.31
CA GLY A 45 7.87 -4.37 -5.32
C GLY A 45 9.13 -5.21 -5.20
N LYS A 46 9.78 -5.12 -4.02
CA LYS A 46 10.99 -5.90 -3.67
C LYS A 46 10.72 -6.94 -2.59
N THR A 47 9.46 -7.16 -2.24
CA THR A 47 9.06 -8.02 -1.12
C THR A 47 8.60 -9.37 -1.63
N ASP A 48 9.23 -10.44 -1.13
CA ASP A 48 8.74 -11.81 -1.32
C ASP A 48 7.62 -12.10 -0.31
N GLY A 49 6.45 -12.50 -0.82
CA GLY A 49 5.31 -12.91 0.00
C GLY A 49 5.30 -14.41 0.34
N GLY A 50 6.22 -15.19 -0.24
CA GLY A 50 6.33 -16.63 -0.03
C GLY A 50 5.64 -17.50 -1.08
N GLY A 51 4.59 -17.02 -1.74
CA GLY A 51 3.88 -17.70 -2.83
C GLY A 51 4.17 -17.09 -4.20
N VAL A 52 3.11 -16.85 -4.98
CA VAL A 52 3.19 -16.14 -6.25
C VAL A 52 3.32 -14.64 -5.95
N ASN A 53 4.34 -14.01 -6.53
CA ASN A 53 4.54 -12.58 -6.47
C ASN A 53 4.16 -11.96 -7.81
N VAL A 54 3.41 -10.86 -7.79
CA VAL A 54 2.93 -10.17 -9.00
C VAL A 54 3.28 -8.70 -8.93
N ASP A 55 3.73 -8.14 -10.05
CA ASP A 55 3.91 -6.70 -10.20
C ASP A 55 3.73 -6.29 -11.67
N ILE A 56 3.58 -4.99 -11.94
CA ILE A 56 3.56 -4.44 -13.30
C ILE A 56 4.97 -4.18 -13.84
N VAL A 57 5.97 -4.14 -12.95
CA VAL A 57 7.38 -3.92 -13.27
C VAL A 57 8.25 -4.78 -12.37
N GLN A 58 9.29 -5.36 -12.90
CA GLN A 58 10.29 -6.06 -12.12
C GLN A 58 11.22 -5.05 -11.41
N HIS A 59 10.98 -4.81 -10.13
CA HIS A 59 11.81 -3.92 -9.31
C HIS A 59 13.06 -4.58 -8.71
N ALA A 60 13.02 -5.91 -8.56
CA ALA A 60 14.10 -6.72 -8.03
C ALA A 60 13.95 -8.19 -8.49
N GLU A 61 14.94 -9.03 -8.18
CA GLU A 61 14.79 -10.48 -8.29
C GLU A 61 13.98 -10.98 -7.09
N VAL A 62 12.71 -11.29 -7.33
CA VAL A 62 11.78 -11.83 -6.34
C VAL A 62 11.38 -13.23 -6.81
N PRO A 63 11.40 -14.26 -5.93
CA PRO A 63 10.98 -15.61 -6.27
C PRO A 63 9.56 -15.64 -6.83
N ASN A 64 9.31 -16.50 -7.81
CA ASN A 64 7.97 -16.70 -8.42
C ASN A 64 7.30 -15.40 -8.89
N LEU A 65 8.07 -14.42 -9.37
CA LEU A 65 7.54 -13.16 -9.88
C LEU A 65 6.88 -13.37 -11.23
N ILE A 66 5.65 -12.88 -11.35
CA ILE A 66 4.89 -12.76 -12.60
C ILE A 66 4.69 -11.26 -12.86
N VAL A 67 5.17 -10.78 -14.00
CA VAL A 67 4.92 -9.41 -14.44
C VAL A 67 3.62 -9.40 -15.26
N VAL A 68 2.68 -8.51 -14.90
CA VAL A 68 1.38 -8.36 -15.55
C VAL A 68 1.23 -6.95 -16.13
N ASP A 69 0.48 -6.83 -17.22
CA ASP A 69 0.23 -5.54 -17.86
C ASP A 69 -0.95 -4.80 -17.23
N ASP A 70 -1.88 -5.53 -16.60
CA ASP A 70 -3.11 -4.97 -16.04
C ASP A 70 -3.43 -5.63 -14.70
N ILE A 71 -3.47 -4.84 -13.63
CA ILE A 71 -3.81 -5.30 -12.28
C ILE A 71 -5.31 -5.42 -12.06
N TYR A 72 -6.14 -4.84 -12.94
CA TYR A 72 -7.59 -4.91 -12.88
C TYR A 72 -8.15 -6.16 -13.57
N HIS A 73 -7.30 -6.87 -14.34
CA HIS A 73 -7.64 -8.12 -15.03
C HIS A 73 -6.49 -9.12 -14.90
N LEU A 74 -6.33 -9.68 -13.71
CA LEU A 74 -5.25 -10.62 -13.40
C LEU A 74 -5.44 -11.95 -14.15
N PRO A 75 -4.35 -12.56 -14.67
CA PRO A 75 -4.41 -13.79 -15.46
C PRO A 75 -4.60 -15.05 -14.57
N PHE A 76 -5.49 -14.96 -13.59
CA PHE A 76 -5.78 -16.02 -12.63
C PHE A 76 -7.27 -16.37 -12.62
N SER A 77 -7.58 -17.63 -12.29
CA SER A 77 -8.95 -18.09 -12.13
C SER A 77 -9.61 -17.53 -10.87
N THR A 78 -10.94 -17.51 -10.87
CA THR A 78 -11.71 -17.12 -9.68
C THR A 78 -11.38 -18.06 -8.51
N ASN A 79 -11.13 -17.49 -7.31
CA ASN A 79 -10.75 -18.20 -6.09
C ASN A 79 -9.53 -19.12 -6.25
N GLN A 80 -8.57 -18.73 -7.11
CA GLN A 80 -7.35 -19.51 -7.30
C GLN A 80 -6.47 -19.52 -6.04
N PHE A 81 -6.49 -18.43 -5.26
CA PHE A 81 -5.68 -18.24 -4.06
C PHE A 81 -6.56 -18.26 -2.81
N GLU A 82 -6.05 -18.81 -1.71
CA GLU A 82 -6.72 -18.72 -0.41
C GLU A 82 -6.49 -17.36 0.23
N HIS A 83 -5.21 -16.88 0.24
CA HIS A 83 -4.81 -15.66 0.93
C HIS A 83 -3.97 -14.75 0.04
N THR A 84 -4.46 -13.54 -0.21
CA THR A 84 -3.74 -12.50 -0.96
C THR A 84 -3.31 -11.37 -0.05
N LEU A 85 -2.05 -10.95 -0.20
CA LEU A 85 -1.49 -9.73 0.37
C LEU A 85 -1.46 -8.61 -0.68
N CYS A 86 -1.98 -7.44 -0.31
CA CYS A 86 -1.80 -6.18 -1.03
C CYS A 86 -1.29 -5.14 -0.05
N SER A 87 -0.01 -4.77 -0.17
CA SER A 87 0.66 -3.91 0.80
C SER A 87 1.14 -2.62 0.16
N HIS A 88 0.62 -1.49 0.66
CA HIS A 88 1.01 -0.15 0.21
C HIS A 88 0.92 0.02 -1.31
N THR A 89 -0.20 -0.40 -1.90
CA THR A 89 -0.48 -0.34 -3.34
C THR A 89 -1.79 0.37 -3.63
N ILE A 90 -2.85 -0.01 -2.90
CA ILE A 90 -4.22 0.41 -3.21
C ILE A 90 -4.42 1.94 -3.10
N GLU A 91 -3.54 2.63 -2.38
CA GLU A 91 -3.51 4.10 -2.30
C GLU A 91 -2.98 4.77 -3.57
N HIS A 92 -2.34 4.02 -4.46
CA HIS A 92 -1.74 4.54 -5.71
C HIS A 92 -2.60 4.29 -6.95
N VAL A 93 -3.46 3.27 -6.92
CA VAL A 93 -4.22 2.81 -8.10
C VAL A 93 -5.27 3.83 -8.55
N GLU A 94 -5.73 3.71 -9.79
CA GLU A 94 -6.74 4.63 -10.35
C GLU A 94 -8.12 4.42 -9.73
N ASP A 95 -8.56 3.16 -9.61
CA ASP A 95 -9.83 2.76 -9.01
C ASP A 95 -9.62 1.71 -7.91
N PRO A 96 -9.55 2.11 -6.62
CA PRO A 96 -9.40 1.18 -5.52
C PRO A 96 -10.50 0.13 -5.43
N LYS A 97 -11.74 0.49 -5.83
CA LYS A 97 -12.87 -0.42 -5.77
C LYS A 97 -12.74 -1.52 -6.82
N ALA A 98 -12.51 -1.15 -8.07
CA ALA A 98 -12.33 -2.11 -9.17
C ALA A 98 -11.13 -3.03 -8.88
N PHE A 99 -10.01 -2.47 -8.41
CA PHE A 99 -8.83 -3.25 -8.03
C PHE A 99 -9.13 -4.23 -6.89
N TYR A 100 -9.81 -3.79 -5.84
CA TYR A 100 -10.21 -4.66 -4.73
C TYR A 100 -11.17 -5.76 -5.18
N GLU A 101 -12.13 -5.47 -6.06
CA GLU A 101 -13.04 -6.46 -6.64
C GLU A 101 -12.28 -7.52 -7.44
N GLU A 102 -11.24 -7.14 -8.18
CA GLU A 102 -10.38 -8.09 -8.88
C GLU A 102 -9.58 -8.97 -7.90
N LEU A 103 -9.01 -8.41 -6.84
CA LEU A 103 -8.36 -9.20 -5.79
C LEU A 103 -9.34 -10.19 -5.15
N ARG A 104 -10.58 -9.77 -4.91
CA ARG A 104 -11.65 -10.64 -4.39
C ARG A 104 -12.10 -11.70 -5.38
N ARG A 105 -11.98 -11.45 -6.67
CA ARG A 105 -12.26 -12.45 -7.69
C ARG A 105 -11.25 -13.59 -7.65
N VAL A 106 -9.98 -13.27 -7.56
CA VAL A 106 -8.88 -14.26 -7.62
C VAL A 106 -8.60 -14.94 -6.28
N SER A 107 -9.08 -14.37 -5.16
CA SER A 107 -8.75 -14.83 -3.80
C SER A 107 -9.96 -14.91 -2.90
N ARG A 108 -9.94 -15.88 -1.97
CA ARG A 108 -10.97 -16.03 -0.95
C ARG A 108 -10.83 -15.04 0.18
N ASP A 109 -9.60 -14.77 0.61
CA ASP A 109 -9.28 -13.76 1.62
C ASP A 109 -8.25 -12.78 1.09
N VAL A 110 -8.49 -11.50 1.32
CA VAL A 110 -7.63 -10.39 0.88
C VAL A 110 -7.23 -9.58 2.10
N THR A 111 -5.94 -9.49 2.35
CA THR A 111 -5.37 -8.60 3.36
C THR A 111 -4.80 -7.36 2.70
N LEU A 112 -5.39 -6.22 3.01
CA LEU A 112 -4.90 -4.90 2.61
C LEU A 112 -4.07 -4.30 3.75
N VAL A 113 -2.87 -3.83 3.42
CA VAL A 113 -2.01 -3.07 4.34
C VAL A 113 -1.90 -1.66 3.80
N VAL A 114 -2.53 -0.70 4.49
CA VAL A 114 -2.60 0.71 4.06
C VAL A 114 -2.00 1.65 5.10
N PRO A 115 -1.58 2.88 4.71
CA PRO A 115 -1.15 3.90 5.66
C PRO A 115 -2.28 4.26 6.63
N PRO A 116 -2.11 4.10 7.95
CA PRO A 116 -3.08 4.57 8.92
C PRO A 116 -2.98 6.08 9.12
N LEU A 117 -4.09 6.74 9.53
CA LEU A 117 -4.17 8.20 9.69
C LEU A 117 -3.13 8.80 10.66
N TRP A 118 -2.58 8.00 11.58
CA TRP A 118 -1.52 8.46 12.49
C TRP A 118 -0.13 8.49 11.85
N ASP A 119 0.08 7.79 10.72
CA ASP A 119 1.32 7.87 9.93
C ASP A 119 1.24 9.04 8.95
N LEU A 120 1.33 10.25 9.48
CA LEU A 120 1.14 11.47 8.70
C LEU A 120 2.14 11.60 7.54
N SER A 121 3.34 11.04 7.67
CA SER A 121 4.35 11.07 6.60
C SER A 121 3.90 10.29 5.37
N ALA A 122 3.29 9.11 5.59
CA ALA A 122 2.76 8.30 4.51
C ALA A 122 1.42 8.84 4.00
N VAL A 123 0.49 9.19 4.92
CA VAL A 123 -0.85 9.69 4.59
C VAL A 123 -0.82 10.96 3.75
N CYS A 124 0.10 11.90 4.05
CA CYS A 124 0.21 13.17 3.34
C CYS A 124 1.15 13.11 2.12
N ASN A 125 1.52 11.93 1.64
CA ASN A 125 2.39 11.78 0.46
C ASN A 125 1.62 12.07 -0.84
N VAL A 126 1.30 13.34 -1.08
CA VAL A 126 0.56 13.83 -2.27
C VAL A 126 1.28 13.55 -3.60
N PHE A 127 2.58 13.22 -3.56
CA PHE A 127 3.38 12.93 -4.76
C PHE A 127 3.15 11.53 -5.30
N GLU A 128 2.73 10.59 -4.43
CA GLU A 128 2.57 9.19 -4.79
C GLU A 128 1.14 8.68 -4.52
N HIS A 129 0.51 9.06 -3.38
CA HIS A 129 -0.81 8.60 -3.00
C HIS A 129 -1.91 9.41 -3.69
N ARG A 130 -2.90 8.72 -4.25
CA ARG A 130 -4.14 9.30 -4.79
C ARG A 130 -5.25 9.31 -3.78
N TRP A 131 -5.24 8.32 -2.90
CA TRP A 131 -6.32 8.03 -1.97
C TRP A 131 -5.85 8.10 -0.52
N LEU A 132 -6.69 8.68 0.31
CA LEU A 132 -6.57 8.73 1.75
C LEU A 132 -7.56 7.75 2.36
N PHE A 133 -7.07 6.72 3.03
CA PHE A 133 -7.89 5.78 3.76
C PHE A 133 -8.21 6.28 5.16
N LEU A 134 -9.52 6.36 5.47
CA LEU A 134 -10.00 6.90 6.75
C LEU A 134 -9.97 5.83 7.84
N THR A 135 -8.78 5.40 8.20
CA THR A 135 -8.55 4.32 9.17
C THR A 135 -7.38 4.58 10.09
N PHE A 136 -7.47 4.09 11.33
CA PHE A 136 -6.36 4.04 12.30
C PHE A 136 -5.68 2.66 12.35
N ARG A 137 -6.24 1.66 11.67
CA ARG A 137 -5.64 0.33 11.55
C ARG A 137 -4.75 0.28 10.33
N LYS A 138 -3.72 -0.57 10.40
CA LYS A 138 -2.81 -0.81 9.27
C LYS A 138 -3.28 -1.97 8.39
N GLU A 139 -3.93 -2.97 8.98
CA GLU A 139 -4.36 -4.20 8.34
C GLU A 139 -5.88 -4.26 8.21
N HIS A 140 -6.38 -4.67 7.04
CA HIS A 140 -7.80 -4.76 6.72
C HIS A 140 -8.10 -6.00 5.87
N HIS A 141 -9.25 -6.63 6.10
CA HIS A 141 -9.81 -7.74 5.29
C HIS A 141 -10.99 -7.30 4.42
N SER A 142 -11.23 -6.01 4.36
CA SER A 142 -12.21 -5.37 3.48
C SER A 142 -11.71 -3.99 3.10
N LEU A 143 -12.19 -3.45 2.00
CA LEU A 143 -11.82 -2.12 1.55
C LEU A 143 -12.28 -1.06 2.56
N PRO A 144 -11.36 -0.32 3.23
CA PRO A 144 -11.73 0.74 4.16
C PRO A 144 -12.34 1.92 3.41
N HIS A 145 -13.06 2.78 4.13
CA HIS A 145 -13.52 4.06 3.57
C HIS A 145 -12.32 4.91 3.12
N TYR A 146 -12.43 5.50 1.95
CA TYR A 146 -11.39 6.32 1.36
C TYR A 146 -11.97 7.57 0.67
N VAL A 147 -11.15 8.58 0.56
CA VAL A 147 -11.43 9.84 -0.15
C VAL A 147 -10.25 10.21 -1.02
N VAL A 148 -10.48 11.05 -2.03
CA VAL A 148 -9.37 11.60 -2.83
C VAL A 148 -8.46 12.41 -1.92
N LEU A 149 -7.15 12.14 -1.96
CA LEU A 149 -6.17 12.95 -1.24
C LEU A 149 -6.11 14.34 -1.88
N PRO A 150 -6.42 15.42 -1.13
CA PRO A 150 -6.43 16.77 -1.67
C PRO A 150 -5.11 17.13 -2.35
N PHE A 151 -5.19 17.80 -3.50
CA PHE A 151 -4.05 18.24 -4.31
C PHE A 151 -3.18 17.12 -4.93
N SER A 152 -3.44 15.84 -4.65
CA SER A 152 -2.64 14.73 -5.19
C SER A 152 -2.58 14.75 -6.71
N GLN A 153 -3.71 14.93 -7.40
CA GLN A 153 -3.74 14.99 -8.87
C GLN A 153 -2.85 16.11 -9.41
N PHE A 154 -2.95 17.32 -8.84
CA PHE A 154 -2.13 18.47 -9.26
C PHE A 154 -0.62 18.21 -9.15
N PHE A 155 -0.19 17.60 -8.05
CA PHE A 155 1.23 17.32 -7.82
C PHE A 155 1.71 16.14 -8.67
N GLN A 156 0.92 15.09 -8.83
CA GLN A 156 1.30 13.89 -9.59
C GLN A 156 1.40 14.16 -11.09
N GLU A 157 0.54 14.98 -11.66
CA GLU A 157 0.63 15.38 -13.08
C GLU A 157 1.93 16.13 -13.41
N ARG A 158 2.50 16.84 -12.42
CA ARG A 158 3.70 17.67 -12.61
C ARG A 158 4.99 17.02 -12.11
N LEU A 159 4.93 16.29 -11.01
CA LEU A 159 6.09 15.81 -10.25
C LEU A 159 5.99 14.32 -9.84
N GLY A 160 4.87 13.67 -10.15
CA GLY A 160 4.57 12.34 -9.67
C GLY A 160 5.31 11.20 -10.37
N GLN A 161 5.13 10.01 -9.85
CA GLN A 161 5.66 8.78 -10.44
C GLN A 161 5.15 8.59 -11.85
N LYS A 162 6.04 8.15 -12.75
CA LYS A 162 5.71 7.84 -14.15
C LYS A 162 5.16 6.43 -14.35
N ILE A 163 5.43 5.52 -13.40
CA ILE A 163 4.92 4.14 -13.41
C ILE A 163 3.59 4.14 -12.68
N ARG A 164 2.53 3.85 -13.41
CA ARG A 164 1.16 3.78 -12.90
C ARG A 164 0.58 2.44 -13.25
N ALA A 165 -0.10 1.84 -12.29
CA ALA A 165 -0.96 0.70 -12.51
C ALA A 165 -2.30 1.16 -13.07
#